data_ad1711ac960a15e261f3a9db2985a394
#
_entry.id   ad1711ac960a15e261f3a9db2985a394
#
_cell.length_a   1.000
_cell.length_b   1.000
_cell.length_c   1.000
_cell.angle_alpha   90.00
_cell.angle_beta   90.00
_cell.angle_gamma   90.00
#
_symmetry.space_group_name_H-M   'P 1'
#
loop_
_entity.id
_entity.type
_entity.pdbx_description
1 polymer ?
#
loop_
_entity_poly.entity_id
_entity_poly.type
_entity_poly.pdbx_seq_one_letter_code
_entity_poly.pdbx_strand_id
1 'polypeptide(L)'
;MKTRFFLILLTLVILFGGWLYLNYSIGSNEKDKLEKLANLPIYAYLADTTKVTPILTELKTVPGIKNVVHETALQAATELIQAYSLPLSEEMIKDYALPDVITINLQPNRISISTKPIIIDILRAHIPEMDIDSQSNAYGLIIKELKLLDLYHIVFNVFIAVLLLLLFVFFRSTLELNALIHHKGYKHSALENIRLQRQCLQRTLLMLIVPLPLCLLAYFAYVYFKPLPQVIPYWVFLVQAGTVIAGTMINYFILHSFERQIAFQENPVEVITPEDSKNSENEEPENDPPLT
;
A
#
# COMPACT_ATOMS: atom_id res chain seq x y z
N MET A 1 -20.09 -0.93 28.43
CA MET A 1 -19.94 -1.58 27.13
C MET A 1 -19.82 -0.60 25.94
N LYS A 2 -20.74 0.36 25.78
CA LYS A 2 -20.77 1.30 24.65
C LYS A 2 -19.47 2.11 24.50
N THR A 3 -18.87 2.56 25.61
CA THR A 3 -17.64 3.40 25.60
C THR A 3 -16.40 2.65 25.09
N ARG A 4 -16.21 1.39 25.51
CA ARG A 4 -15.07 0.57 25.04
C ARG A 4 -15.19 0.25 23.56
N PHE A 5 -16.42 -0.03 23.10
CA PHE A 5 -16.74 -0.26 21.70
C PHE A 5 -16.38 0.96 20.86
N PHE A 6 -16.79 2.14 21.29
CA PHE A 6 -16.49 3.40 20.61
C PHE A 6 -14.98 3.68 20.55
N LEU A 7 -14.25 3.40 21.63
CA LEU A 7 -12.78 3.58 21.66
C LEU A 7 -12.07 2.66 20.65
N ILE A 8 -12.46 1.38 20.56
CA ILE A 8 -11.91 0.44 19.58
C ILE A 8 -12.16 0.91 18.16
N LEU A 9 -13.41 1.29 17.85
CA LEU A 9 -13.78 1.81 16.54
C LEU A 9 -12.97 3.06 16.19
N LEU A 10 -12.85 4.00 17.12
CA LEU A 10 -12.09 5.24 16.95
C LEU A 10 -10.60 4.93 16.68
N THR A 11 -10.00 4.00 17.43
CA THR A 11 -8.61 3.59 17.23
C THR A 11 -8.39 3.00 15.85
N LEU A 12 -9.30 2.14 15.39
CA LEU A 12 -9.21 1.56 14.04
C LEU A 12 -9.38 2.61 12.94
N VAL A 13 -10.30 3.57 13.10
CA VAL A 13 -10.47 4.70 12.16
C VAL A 13 -9.19 5.54 12.09
N ILE A 14 -8.58 5.85 13.23
CA ILE A 14 -7.31 6.61 13.27
C ILE A 14 -6.19 5.83 12.58
N LEU A 15 -6.09 4.51 12.81
CA LEU A 15 -5.05 3.68 12.19
C LEU A 15 -5.24 3.56 10.67
N PHE A 16 -6.44 3.28 10.18
CA PHE A 16 -6.71 3.22 8.75
C PHE A 16 -6.56 4.59 8.08
N GLY A 17 -7.04 5.65 8.71
CA GLY A 17 -6.87 7.02 8.23
C GLY A 17 -5.40 7.43 8.19
N GLY A 18 -4.63 7.13 9.22
CA GLY A 18 -3.18 7.34 9.27
C GLY A 18 -2.44 6.54 8.21
N TRP A 19 -2.84 5.27 8.00
CA TRP A 19 -2.27 4.44 6.94
C TRP A 19 -2.49 5.05 5.54
N LEU A 20 -3.71 5.51 5.23
CA LEU A 20 -4.01 6.19 3.96
C LEU A 20 -3.23 7.50 3.83
N TYR A 21 -3.19 8.32 4.88
CA TYR A 21 -2.47 9.59 4.88
C TYR A 21 -0.97 9.41 4.62
N LEU A 22 -0.33 8.44 5.26
CA LEU A 22 1.10 8.17 5.07
C LEU A 22 1.39 7.64 3.66
N ASN A 23 0.55 6.74 3.12
CA ASN A 23 0.70 6.30 1.72
C ASN A 23 0.51 7.46 0.73
N TYR A 24 -0.44 8.38 1.00
CA TYR A 24 -0.59 9.60 0.21
C TYR A 24 0.67 10.48 0.27
N SER A 25 1.23 10.68 1.46
CA SER A 25 2.45 11.49 1.66
C SER A 25 3.66 10.88 0.93
N ILE A 26 3.86 9.56 1.02
CA ILE A 26 4.95 8.86 0.30
C ILE A 26 4.77 9.01 -1.21
N GLY A 27 3.57 8.79 -1.73
CA GLY A 27 3.29 8.91 -3.15
C GLY A 27 3.39 10.35 -3.68
N SER A 28 3.04 11.36 -2.87
CA SER A 28 3.26 12.77 -3.22
C SER A 28 4.76 13.07 -3.34
N ASN A 29 5.57 12.60 -2.39
CA ASN A 29 7.02 12.73 -2.44
C ASN A 29 7.63 12.03 -3.66
N GLU A 30 7.13 10.85 -4.01
CA GLU A 30 7.55 10.13 -5.21
C GLU A 30 7.28 10.95 -6.47
N LYS A 31 6.08 11.53 -6.58
CA LYS A 31 5.70 12.40 -7.70
C LYS A 31 6.64 13.60 -7.82
N ASP A 32 6.92 14.28 -6.70
CA ASP A 32 7.84 15.44 -6.69
C ASP A 32 9.26 15.03 -7.15
N LYS A 33 9.72 13.82 -6.80
CA LYS A 33 11.02 13.30 -7.26
C LYS A 33 11.01 12.97 -8.74
N LEU A 34 9.92 12.40 -9.26
CA LEU A 34 9.75 12.14 -10.69
C LEU A 34 9.68 13.43 -11.51
N GLU A 35 9.03 14.49 -10.99
CA GLU A 35 9.04 15.81 -11.62
C GLU A 35 10.45 16.42 -11.65
N LYS A 36 11.21 16.31 -10.55
CA LYS A 36 12.61 16.74 -10.52
C LYS A 36 13.45 15.96 -11.53
N LEU A 37 13.23 14.65 -11.66
CA LEU A 37 13.93 13.81 -12.63
C LEU A 37 13.61 14.24 -14.08
N ALA A 38 12.34 14.56 -14.36
CA ALA A 38 11.90 15.02 -15.67
C ALA A 38 12.48 16.39 -16.04
N ASN A 39 12.80 17.22 -15.05
CA ASN A 39 13.41 18.54 -15.22
C ASN A 39 14.96 18.47 -15.33
N LEU A 40 15.54 17.26 -15.42
CA LEU A 40 16.95 17.05 -15.74
C LEU A 40 17.08 16.65 -17.21
N PRO A 41 17.24 17.63 -18.13
CA PRO A 41 17.38 17.33 -19.56
C PRO A 41 18.68 16.59 -19.85
N ILE A 42 18.69 15.84 -20.93
CA ILE A 42 19.88 15.26 -21.52
C ILE A 42 20.28 16.16 -22.70
N TYR A 43 21.51 16.63 -22.69
CA TYR A 43 22.08 17.43 -23.77
C TYR A 43 23.02 16.58 -24.60
N ALA A 44 22.89 16.69 -25.92
CA ALA A 44 23.79 16.10 -26.87
C ALA A 44 24.33 17.19 -27.80
N TYR A 45 25.65 17.32 -27.86
CA TYR A 45 26.35 18.32 -28.64
C TYR A 45 26.84 17.70 -29.94
N LEU A 46 26.40 18.23 -31.07
CA LEU A 46 26.68 17.67 -32.42
C LEU A 46 27.53 18.61 -33.24
N ALA A 47 28.75 18.23 -33.46
CA ALA A 47 29.64 18.93 -34.42
C ALA A 47 29.24 18.65 -35.88
N ASP A 48 28.60 17.47 -36.14
CA ASP A 48 28.16 17.03 -37.48
C ASP A 48 26.64 17.10 -37.58
N THR A 49 26.12 18.10 -38.27
CA THR A 49 24.68 18.33 -38.46
C THR A 49 23.99 17.22 -39.29
N THR A 50 24.72 16.42 -40.05
CA THR A 50 24.14 15.30 -40.83
C THR A 50 23.56 14.22 -39.96
N LYS A 51 24.03 14.09 -38.72
CA LYS A 51 23.60 13.09 -37.74
C LYS A 51 22.34 13.49 -36.97
N VAL A 52 21.88 14.74 -37.07
CA VAL A 52 20.71 15.25 -36.37
C VAL A 52 19.44 14.46 -36.76
N THR A 53 19.19 14.32 -38.05
CA THR A 53 17.97 13.68 -38.54
C THR A 53 17.84 12.21 -38.12
N PRO A 54 18.84 11.34 -38.27
CA PRO A 54 18.77 9.95 -37.80
C PRO A 54 18.53 9.87 -36.28
N ILE A 55 19.27 10.65 -35.47
CA ILE A 55 19.10 10.68 -34.01
C ILE A 55 17.67 11.09 -33.63
N LEU A 56 17.12 12.17 -34.20
CA LEU A 56 15.77 12.61 -33.93
C LEU A 56 14.71 11.55 -34.30
N THR A 57 14.94 10.80 -35.37
CA THR A 57 14.03 9.75 -35.83
C THR A 57 14.01 8.56 -34.84
N GLU A 58 15.16 8.14 -34.38
CA GLU A 58 15.29 7.06 -33.39
C GLU A 58 14.71 7.48 -32.04
N LEU A 59 15.01 8.71 -31.55
CA LEU A 59 14.49 9.21 -30.28
C LEU A 59 12.97 9.34 -30.24
N LYS A 60 12.32 9.65 -31.35
CA LYS A 60 10.85 9.73 -31.42
C LYS A 60 10.14 8.40 -31.16
N THR A 61 10.82 7.27 -31.33
CA THR A 61 10.25 5.95 -31.08
C THR A 61 10.37 5.49 -29.62
N VAL A 62 11.17 6.20 -28.81
CA VAL A 62 11.47 5.83 -27.43
C VAL A 62 10.36 6.28 -26.48
N PRO A 63 9.72 5.35 -25.74
CA PRO A 63 8.69 5.72 -24.78
C PRO A 63 9.27 6.48 -23.59
N GLY A 64 8.53 7.40 -22.99
CA GLY A 64 8.96 8.17 -21.82
C GLY A 64 9.69 9.48 -22.13
N ILE A 65 9.91 9.80 -23.40
CA ILE A 65 10.36 11.11 -23.84
C ILE A 65 9.14 12.05 -23.88
N LYS A 66 9.30 13.25 -23.33
CA LYS A 66 8.28 14.32 -23.36
C LYS A 66 8.39 15.14 -24.64
N ASN A 67 9.59 15.63 -24.91
CA ASN A 67 9.92 16.37 -26.13
C ASN A 67 11.42 16.28 -26.42
N VAL A 68 11.76 16.45 -27.69
CA VAL A 68 13.13 16.59 -28.17
C VAL A 68 13.19 17.92 -28.93
N VAL A 69 14.07 18.79 -28.54
CA VAL A 69 14.30 20.10 -29.16
C VAL A 69 15.69 20.08 -29.78
N HIS A 70 15.78 20.46 -31.04
CA HIS A 70 17.04 20.69 -31.73
C HIS A 70 17.25 22.19 -31.90
N GLU A 71 18.35 22.69 -31.43
CA GLU A 71 18.78 24.07 -31.54
C GLU A 71 20.06 24.12 -32.37
N THR A 72 20.07 24.95 -33.37
CA THR A 72 21.30 25.20 -34.13
C THR A 72 22.31 25.95 -33.27
N ALA A 73 23.59 25.83 -33.58
CA ALA A 73 24.68 26.50 -32.88
C ALA A 73 24.41 27.99 -32.68
N LEU A 74 23.85 28.66 -33.70
CA LEU A 74 23.52 30.08 -33.62
C LEU A 74 22.37 30.35 -32.66
N GLN A 75 21.33 29.52 -32.64
CA GLN A 75 20.20 29.65 -31.73
C GLN A 75 20.64 29.45 -30.28
N ALA A 76 21.36 28.36 -30.00
CA ALA A 76 21.88 28.07 -28.65
C ALA A 76 22.79 29.18 -28.13
N ALA A 77 23.68 29.71 -28.97
CA ALA A 77 24.55 30.84 -28.62
C ALA A 77 23.74 32.13 -28.36
N THR A 78 22.73 32.43 -29.16
CA THR A 78 21.89 33.62 -28.97
C THR A 78 21.14 33.54 -27.65
N GLU A 79 20.59 32.38 -27.29
CA GLU A 79 19.93 32.19 -25.99
C GLU A 79 20.88 32.37 -24.81
N LEU A 80 22.12 31.85 -24.91
CA LEU A 80 23.16 32.02 -23.87
C LEU A 80 23.53 33.50 -23.72
N ILE A 81 23.73 34.22 -24.83
CA ILE A 81 24.04 35.67 -24.82
C ILE A 81 22.93 36.43 -24.12
N GLN A 82 21.67 36.15 -24.46
CA GLN A 82 20.51 36.82 -23.84
C GLN A 82 20.39 36.45 -22.34
N ALA A 83 20.54 35.19 -21.98
CA ALA A 83 20.40 34.74 -20.61
C ALA A 83 21.48 35.31 -19.68
N TYR A 84 22.72 35.46 -20.15
CA TYR A 84 23.85 35.92 -19.34
C TYR A 84 24.31 37.35 -19.67
N SER A 85 23.59 38.04 -20.58
CA SER A 85 23.94 39.41 -21.05
C SER A 85 25.41 39.53 -21.50
N LEU A 86 25.91 38.52 -22.24
CA LEU A 86 27.30 38.45 -22.67
C LEU A 86 27.52 39.47 -23.80
N PRO A 87 28.65 40.20 -23.79
CA PRO A 87 28.98 41.20 -24.85
C PRO A 87 29.60 40.50 -26.08
N LEU A 88 28.91 39.49 -26.66
CA LEU A 88 29.35 38.77 -27.84
C LEU A 88 28.51 39.15 -29.05
N SER A 89 29.13 39.34 -30.21
CA SER A 89 28.45 39.59 -31.49
C SER A 89 28.16 38.24 -32.22
N GLU A 90 27.18 38.20 -33.09
CA GLU A 90 26.86 37.03 -33.92
C GLU A 90 28.04 36.63 -34.82
N GLU A 91 28.88 37.58 -35.24
CA GLU A 91 30.08 37.32 -36.03
C GLU A 91 31.12 36.51 -35.24
N MET A 92 31.33 36.84 -33.95
CA MET A 92 32.20 36.08 -33.06
C MET A 92 31.71 34.65 -32.83
N ILE A 93 30.38 34.42 -32.77
CA ILE A 93 29.82 33.11 -32.59
C ILE A 93 30.15 32.16 -33.76
N LYS A 94 30.14 32.69 -35.00
CA LYS A 94 30.43 31.91 -36.21
C LYS A 94 31.91 31.44 -36.25
N ASP A 95 32.82 32.22 -35.67
CA ASP A 95 34.26 31.89 -35.64
C ASP A 95 34.58 30.77 -34.63
N TYR A 96 33.70 30.53 -33.63
CA TYR A 96 33.96 29.52 -32.59
C TYR A 96 33.50 28.10 -32.96
N ALA A 97 32.92 27.87 -34.16
CA ALA A 97 32.46 26.55 -34.63
C ALA A 97 31.70 25.76 -33.53
N LEU A 98 30.71 26.42 -32.89
CA LEU A 98 29.89 25.83 -31.84
C LEU A 98 29.08 24.64 -32.38
N PRO A 99 28.85 23.58 -31.56
CA PRO A 99 28.04 22.45 -31.96
C PRO A 99 26.54 22.78 -31.92
N ASP A 100 25.75 22.08 -32.73
CA ASP A 100 24.31 22.01 -32.57
C ASP A 100 23.96 21.28 -31.27
N VAL A 101 22.83 21.64 -30.64
CA VAL A 101 22.41 21.06 -29.37
C VAL A 101 21.08 20.33 -29.53
N ILE A 102 21.03 19.08 -29.11
CA ILE A 102 19.77 18.35 -28.93
C ILE A 102 19.46 18.27 -27.45
N THR A 103 18.36 18.88 -27.04
CA THR A 103 17.83 18.83 -25.67
C THR A 103 16.70 17.83 -25.58
N ILE A 104 16.85 16.81 -24.74
CA ILE A 104 15.90 15.72 -24.56
C ILE A 104 15.30 15.84 -23.16
N ASN A 105 13.98 16.11 -23.10
CA ASN A 105 13.23 16.18 -21.85
C ASN A 105 12.42 14.88 -21.64
N LEU A 106 12.44 14.36 -20.42
CA LEU A 106 11.74 13.14 -20.03
C LEU A 106 10.34 13.44 -19.49
N GLN A 107 9.46 12.44 -19.51
CA GLN A 107 8.17 12.54 -18.85
C GLN A 107 8.32 12.31 -17.35
N PRO A 108 7.50 12.96 -16.47
CA PRO A 108 7.55 12.75 -15.03
C PRO A 108 6.84 11.44 -14.63
N ASN A 109 7.36 10.31 -15.11
CA ASN A 109 6.82 8.98 -14.83
C ASN A 109 7.95 7.95 -14.59
N ARG A 110 7.60 6.79 -14.07
CA ARG A 110 8.57 5.71 -13.78
C ARG A 110 9.22 5.11 -15.05
N ILE A 111 8.56 5.22 -16.21
CA ILE A 111 9.09 4.72 -17.49
C ILE A 111 10.38 5.47 -17.82
N SER A 112 10.46 6.75 -17.50
CA SER A 112 11.63 7.61 -17.76
C SER A 112 12.91 7.11 -17.08
N ILE A 113 12.79 6.34 -16.00
CA ILE A 113 13.93 5.75 -15.30
C ILE A 113 14.62 4.71 -16.20
N SER A 114 13.85 3.89 -16.91
CA SER A 114 14.38 2.90 -17.86
C SER A 114 14.70 3.50 -19.25
N THR A 115 14.07 4.62 -19.58
CA THR A 115 14.25 5.31 -20.86
C THR A 115 15.60 5.98 -20.99
N LYS A 116 16.12 6.56 -19.90
CA LYS A 116 17.40 7.31 -19.96
C LYS A 116 18.58 6.46 -20.45
N PRO A 117 18.85 5.24 -19.95
CA PRO A 117 19.90 4.39 -20.50
C PRO A 117 19.75 4.15 -22.01
N ILE A 118 18.52 3.90 -22.47
CA ILE A 118 18.22 3.66 -23.88
C ILE A 118 18.57 4.90 -24.71
N ILE A 119 18.22 6.09 -24.24
CA ILE A 119 18.57 7.34 -24.92
C ILE A 119 20.10 7.50 -24.99
N ILE A 120 20.81 7.25 -23.90
CA ILE A 120 22.27 7.35 -23.87
C ILE A 120 22.89 6.36 -24.86
N ASP A 121 22.40 5.14 -24.94
CA ASP A 121 22.90 4.12 -25.89
C ASP A 121 22.66 4.53 -27.35
N ILE A 122 21.49 5.10 -27.66
CA ILE A 122 21.19 5.66 -29.00
C ILE A 122 22.18 6.80 -29.31
N LEU A 123 22.39 7.73 -28.38
CA LEU A 123 23.30 8.85 -28.60
C LEU A 123 24.75 8.36 -28.80
N ARG A 124 25.22 7.41 -28.00
CA ARG A 124 26.58 6.83 -28.12
C ARG A 124 26.83 6.12 -29.46
N ALA A 125 25.78 5.63 -30.11
CA ALA A 125 25.90 5.04 -31.45
C ALA A 125 26.27 6.07 -32.53
N HIS A 126 25.98 7.36 -32.29
CA HIS A 126 26.15 8.43 -33.26
C HIS A 126 27.20 9.47 -32.89
N ILE A 127 27.42 9.72 -31.58
CA ILE A 127 28.29 10.77 -31.06
C ILE A 127 29.21 10.26 -29.94
N PRO A 128 30.38 10.86 -29.73
CA PRO A 128 31.29 10.53 -28.65
C PRO A 128 30.62 10.76 -27.25
N GLU A 129 31.02 9.96 -26.28
CA GLU A 129 30.45 10.06 -24.92
C GLU A 129 30.71 11.41 -24.25
N MET A 130 31.83 12.05 -24.57
CA MET A 130 32.18 13.36 -24.03
C MET A 130 31.26 14.50 -24.47
N ASP A 131 30.54 14.30 -25.57
CA ASP A 131 29.60 15.25 -26.13
C ASP A 131 28.16 15.03 -25.62
N ILE A 132 27.98 14.10 -24.64
CA ILE A 132 26.68 13.79 -24.03
C ILE A 132 26.71 14.25 -22.57
N ASP A 133 25.97 15.29 -22.25
CA ASP A 133 25.72 15.67 -20.86
C ASP A 133 24.39 15.10 -20.38
N SER A 134 24.48 14.02 -19.64
CA SER A 134 23.32 13.32 -19.08
C SER A 134 23.03 13.68 -17.64
N GLN A 135 23.74 14.64 -17.03
CA GLN A 135 23.63 15.02 -15.63
C GLN A 135 23.62 13.80 -14.68
N SER A 136 24.50 12.83 -14.94
CA SER A 136 24.49 11.49 -14.32
C SER A 136 24.50 11.52 -12.79
N ASN A 137 25.22 12.47 -12.17
CA ASN A 137 25.31 12.59 -10.72
C ASN A 137 23.97 12.97 -10.09
N ALA A 138 23.32 14.02 -10.61
CA ALA A 138 22.01 14.48 -10.11
C ALA A 138 20.94 13.40 -10.32
N TYR A 139 20.97 12.78 -11.49
CA TYR A 139 20.06 11.67 -11.83
C TYR A 139 20.25 10.47 -10.89
N GLY A 140 21.49 10.06 -10.63
CA GLY A 140 21.82 8.95 -9.75
C GLY A 140 21.33 9.17 -8.31
N LEU A 141 21.44 10.41 -7.80
CA LEU A 141 20.94 10.78 -6.48
C LEU A 141 19.41 10.63 -6.41
N ILE A 142 18.67 11.17 -7.38
CA ILE A 142 17.22 11.09 -7.40
C ILE A 142 16.74 9.62 -7.51
N ILE A 143 17.40 8.80 -8.33
CA ILE A 143 17.06 7.36 -8.43
C ILE A 143 17.29 6.63 -7.11
N LYS A 144 18.40 6.95 -6.41
CA LYS A 144 18.65 6.36 -5.09
C LYS A 144 17.55 6.73 -4.08
N GLU A 145 17.11 7.98 -4.10
CA GLU A 145 16.00 8.43 -3.25
C GLU A 145 14.68 7.76 -3.61
N LEU A 146 14.37 7.59 -4.91
CA LEU A 146 13.17 6.86 -5.36
C LEU A 146 13.18 5.39 -4.91
N LYS A 147 14.32 4.69 -5.04
CA LYS A 147 14.46 3.32 -4.55
C LYS A 147 14.28 3.23 -3.04
N LEU A 148 14.75 4.23 -2.30
CA LEU A 148 14.56 4.29 -0.84
C LEU A 148 13.07 4.51 -0.49
N LEU A 149 12.37 5.37 -1.23
CA LEU A 149 10.92 5.57 -1.06
C LEU A 149 10.13 4.29 -1.36
N ASP A 150 10.50 3.53 -2.40
CA ASP A 150 9.91 2.22 -2.70
C ASP A 150 10.08 1.24 -1.54
N LEU A 151 11.28 1.17 -0.99
CA LEU A 151 11.56 0.32 0.17
C LEU A 151 10.72 0.73 1.39
N TYR A 152 10.70 2.03 1.71
CA TYR A 152 9.86 2.55 2.80
C TYR A 152 8.38 2.24 2.59
N HIS A 153 7.91 2.36 1.35
CA HIS A 153 6.51 2.07 1.01
C HIS A 153 6.14 0.62 1.31
N ILE A 154 6.97 -0.34 0.89
CA ILE A 154 6.75 -1.77 1.14
C ILE A 154 6.85 -2.08 2.64
N VAL A 155 7.95 -1.70 3.29
CA VAL A 155 8.20 -1.99 4.71
C VAL A 155 7.10 -1.41 5.59
N PHE A 156 6.70 -0.16 5.33
CA PHE A 156 5.65 0.50 6.08
C PHE A 156 4.29 -0.21 5.94
N ASN A 157 3.89 -0.57 4.70
CA ASN A 157 2.60 -1.26 4.50
C ASN A 157 2.57 -2.65 5.14
N VAL A 158 3.67 -3.41 5.07
CA VAL A 158 3.79 -4.71 5.76
C VAL A 158 3.73 -4.51 7.29
N PHE A 159 4.47 -3.54 7.82
CA PHE A 159 4.49 -3.27 9.26
C PHE A 159 3.09 -2.92 9.81
N ILE A 160 2.38 -2.00 9.14
CA ILE A 160 1.02 -1.61 9.54
C ILE A 160 0.03 -2.76 9.41
N ALA A 161 0.14 -3.58 8.35
CA ALA A 161 -0.71 -4.76 8.17
C ALA A 161 -0.53 -5.75 9.34
N VAL A 162 0.71 -6.06 9.70
CA VAL A 162 1.03 -6.93 10.85
C VAL A 162 0.53 -6.33 12.17
N LEU A 163 0.75 -5.02 12.38
CA LEU A 163 0.28 -4.32 13.58
C LEU A 163 -1.25 -4.41 13.70
N LEU A 164 -1.99 -4.20 12.61
CA LEU A 164 -3.45 -4.32 12.59
C LEU A 164 -3.91 -5.74 12.88
N LEU A 165 -3.27 -6.77 12.32
CA LEU A 165 -3.59 -8.16 12.63
C LEU A 165 -3.40 -8.47 14.12
N LEU A 166 -2.30 -8.00 14.72
CA LEU A 166 -2.04 -8.15 16.16
C LEU A 166 -3.10 -7.42 16.99
N LEU A 167 -3.50 -6.21 16.59
CA LEU A 167 -4.56 -5.46 17.27
C LEU A 167 -5.91 -6.17 17.14
N PHE A 168 -6.23 -6.79 16.01
CA PHE A 168 -7.45 -7.58 15.87
C PHE A 168 -7.48 -8.76 16.84
N VAL A 169 -6.37 -9.46 17.02
CA VAL A 169 -6.24 -10.55 18.02
C VAL A 169 -6.38 -10.01 19.44
N PHE A 170 -5.76 -8.86 19.74
CA PHE A 170 -5.85 -8.23 21.07
C PHE A 170 -7.27 -7.77 21.40
N PHE A 171 -7.94 -7.09 20.49
CA PHE A 171 -9.34 -6.66 20.70
C PHE A 171 -10.29 -7.83 20.88
N ARG A 172 -10.04 -8.92 20.19
CA ARG A 172 -10.77 -10.17 20.40
C ARG A 172 -10.64 -10.67 21.83
N SER A 173 -9.43 -10.83 22.35
CA SER A 173 -9.18 -11.30 23.71
C SER A 173 -9.94 -10.45 24.74
N THR A 174 -9.99 -9.13 24.54
CA THR A 174 -10.75 -8.21 25.38
C THR A 174 -12.29 -8.44 25.29
N LEU A 175 -12.80 -8.76 24.10
CA LEU A 175 -14.23 -9.04 23.89
C LEU A 175 -14.64 -10.40 24.48
N GLU A 176 -13.81 -11.43 24.37
CA GLU A 176 -14.03 -12.74 24.98
C GLU A 176 -14.05 -12.68 26.50
N LEU A 177 -13.08 -11.97 27.09
CA LEU A 177 -13.03 -11.77 28.54
C LEU A 177 -14.32 -11.10 29.06
N ASN A 178 -14.84 -10.10 28.34
CA ASN A 178 -16.09 -9.45 28.67
C ASN A 178 -17.31 -10.39 28.51
N ALA A 179 -17.32 -11.25 27.50
CA ALA A 179 -18.37 -12.24 27.30
C ALA A 179 -18.38 -13.28 28.43
N LEU A 180 -17.20 -13.80 28.82
CA LEU A 180 -17.04 -14.73 29.94
C LEU A 180 -17.47 -14.16 31.28
N ILE A 181 -17.15 -12.88 31.56
CA ILE A 181 -17.54 -12.19 32.81
C ILE A 181 -19.07 -12.06 32.88
N HIS A 182 -19.73 -11.77 31.77
CA HIS A 182 -21.20 -11.71 31.71
C HIS A 182 -21.85 -13.10 31.83
N HIS A 183 -21.22 -14.15 31.34
CA HIS A 183 -21.76 -15.50 31.38
C HIS A 183 -21.76 -16.13 32.78
N LYS A 184 -20.76 -15.81 33.61
CA LYS A 184 -20.67 -16.32 35.01
C LYS A 184 -21.75 -15.79 35.95
N GLY A 185 -22.47 -14.73 35.55
CA GLY A 185 -23.49 -14.08 36.40
C GLY A 185 -24.94 -14.52 36.17
N TYR A 186 -25.26 -15.23 35.07
CA TYR A 186 -26.64 -15.58 34.71
C TYR A 186 -26.75 -17.02 34.20
N LYS A 187 -27.68 -17.79 34.79
CA LYS A 187 -28.11 -19.09 34.24
C LYS A 187 -29.05 -18.83 33.04
N HIS A 188 -28.53 -18.74 31.84
CA HIS A 188 -29.31 -18.62 30.61
C HIS A 188 -29.66 -19.99 30.04
N SER A 189 -30.77 -20.11 29.32
CA SER A 189 -31.07 -21.31 28.54
C SER A 189 -30.07 -21.45 27.39
N ALA A 190 -29.83 -22.71 26.95
CA ALA A 190 -28.89 -22.98 25.85
C ALA A 190 -29.19 -22.18 24.57
N LEU A 191 -30.46 -21.93 24.28
CA LEU A 191 -30.93 -21.13 23.14
C LEU A 191 -30.59 -19.62 23.29
N GLU A 192 -30.70 -19.07 24.48
CA GLU A 192 -30.33 -17.68 24.76
C GLU A 192 -28.81 -17.47 24.62
N ASN A 193 -28.00 -18.44 25.06
CA ASN A 193 -26.57 -18.43 24.90
C ASN A 193 -26.15 -18.38 23.42
N ILE A 194 -26.70 -19.23 22.58
CA ILE A 194 -26.43 -19.25 21.13
C ILE A 194 -26.83 -17.91 20.49
N ARG A 195 -27.95 -17.32 20.90
CA ARG A 195 -28.41 -16.02 20.39
C ARG A 195 -27.49 -14.87 20.77
N LEU A 196 -27.03 -14.84 22.03
CA LEU A 196 -26.09 -13.85 22.55
C LEU A 196 -24.71 -13.97 21.88
N GLN A 197 -24.20 -15.18 21.69
CA GLN A 197 -22.95 -15.46 20.99
C GLN A 197 -23.01 -14.96 19.54
N ARG A 198 -24.09 -15.28 18.83
CA ARG A 198 -24.29 -14.81 17.44
C ARG A 198 -24.34 -13.29 17.34
N GLN A 199 -25.00 -12.62 18.28
CA GLN A 199 -25.04 -11.15 18.32
C GLN A 199 -23.67 -10.54 18.65
N CYS A 200 -22.92 -11.16 19.55
CA CYS A 200 -21.56 -10.73 19.89
C CYS A 200 -20.61 -10.87 18.69
N LEU A 201 -20.68 -12.01 17.98
CA LEU A 201 -19.91 -12.25 16.77
C LEU A 201 -20.24 -11.22 15.68
N GLN A 202 -21.53 -10.99 15.38
CA GLN A 202 -21.95 -10.01 14.37
C GLN A 202 -21.46 -8.60 14.70
N ARG A 203 -21.53 -8.18 15.97
CA ARG A 203 -21.03 -6.86 16.40
C ARG A 203 -19.53 -6.76 16.25
N THR A 204 -18.78 -7.81 16.59
CA THR A 204 -17.31 -7.83 16.44
C THR A 204 -16.90 -7.75 14.98
N LEU A 205 -17.56 -8.52 14.09
CA LEU A 205 -17.30 -8.49 12.65
C LEU A 205 -17.61 -7.11 12.05
N LEU A 206 -18.73 -6.51 12.42
CA LEU A 206 -19.09 -5.16 12.00
C LEU A 206 -18.04 -4.13 12.42
N MET A 207 -17.53 -4.22 13.66
CA MET A 207 -16.48 -3.31 14.12
C MET A 207 -15.20 -3.39 13.33
N LEU A 208 -14.81 -4.58 12.89
CA LEU A 208 -13.57 -4.79 12.13
C LEU A 208 -13.72 -4.31 10.69
N ILE A 209 -14.91 -4.49 10.11
CA ILE A 209 -15.17 -4.19 8.69
C ILE A 209 -15.48 -2.71 8.47
N VAL A 210 -16.32 -2.08 9.30
CA VAL A 210 -16.84 -0.71 9.08
C VAL A 210 -15.77 0.38 8.98
N PRO A 211 -14.65 0.38 9.75
CA PRO A 211 -13.65 1.44 9.69
C PRO A 211 -13.00 1.61 8.31
N LEU A 212 -12.71 0.49 7.62
CA LEU A 212 -12.05 0.54 6.32
C LEU A 212 -12.90 1.23 5.23
N PRO A 213 -14.16 0.80 4.94
CA PRO A 213 -15.02 1.48 3.99
C PRO A 213 -15.24 2.96 4.33
N LEU A 214 -15.37 3.30 5.61
CA LEU A 214 -15.56 4.67 6.06
C LEU A 214 -14.33 5.54 5.72
N CYS A 215 -13.12 5.06 5.99
CA CYS A 215 -11.89 5.75 5.64
C CYS A 215 -11.69 5.85 4.12
N LEU A 216 -12.00 4.78 3.36
CA LEU A 216 -11.93 4.79 1.91
C LEU A 216 -12.92 5.79 1.30
N LEU A 217 -14.15 5.83 1.81
CA LEU A 217 -15.18 6.77 1.37
C LEU A 217 -14.75 8.22 1.63
N ALA A 218 -14.18 8.49 2.82
CA ALA A 218 -13.63 9.82 3.15
C ALA A 218 -12.47 10.19 2.23
N TYR A 219 -11.55 9.24 1.94
CA TYR A 219 -10.44 9.47 1.02
C TYR A 219 -10.91 9.76 -0.41
N PHE A 220 -11.80 8.95 -0.96
CA PHE A 220 -12.33 9.18 -2.31
C PHE A 220 -13.16 10.47 -2.42
N ALA A 221 -13.94 10.80 -1.40
CA ALA A 221 -14.64 12.09 -1.32
C ALA A 221 -13.63 13.26 -1.33
N TYR A 222 -12.55 13.16 -0.53
CA TYR A 222 -11.50 14.19 -0.50
C TYR A 222 -10.83 14.37 -1.86
N VAL A 223 -10.49 13.27 -2.55
CA VAL A 223 -9.89 13.31 -3.90
C VAL A 223 -10.86 13.89 -4.93
N TYR A 224 -12.16 13.59 -4.80
CA TYR A 224 -13.19 14.12 -5.70
C TYR A 224 -13.39 15.65 -5.54
N PHE A 225 -13.47 16.13 -4.30
CA PHE A 225 -13.67 17.57 -4.04
C PHE A 225 -12.42 18.42 -4.27
N LYS A 226 -11.25 17.87 -4.06
CA LYS A 226 -9.98 18.48 -4.45
C LYS A 226 -9.41 17.61 -5.56
N PRO A 227 -9.41 18.06 -6.84
CA PRO A 227 -8.91 17.26 -7.96
C PRO A 227 -7.41 17.04 -7.84
N LEU A 228 -7.04 16.21 -6.88
CA LEU A 228 -5.68 15.77 -6.63
C LEU A 228 -5.42 14.54 -7.51
N PRO A 229 -4.26 14.45 -8.15
CA PRO A 229 -3.90 13.23 -8.85
C PRO A 229 -3.91 12.07 -7.86
N GLN A 230 -4.40 10.91 -8.30
CA GLN A 230 -4.33 9.70 -7.49
C GLN A 230 -2.87 9.30 -7.31
N VAL A 231 -2.40 9.40 -6.09
CA VAL A 231 -1.01 9.18 -5.71
C VAL A 231 -0.84 7.83 -5.02
N ILE A 232 -1.92 7.30 -4.42
CA ILE A 232 -1.89 6.00 -3.73
C ILE A 232 -2.04 4.88 -4.77
N PRO A 233 -1.06 3.94 -4.87
CA PRO A 233 -1.16 2.79 -5.76
C PRO A 233 -2.34 1.88 -5.39
N TYR A 234 -3.01 1.29 -6.37
CA TYR A 234 -4.17 0.41 -6.15
C TYR A 234 -3.86 -0.80 -5.27
N TRP A 235 -2.63 -1.33 -5.31
CA TRP A 235 -2.24 -2.46 -4.49
C TRP A 235 -2.32 -2.19 -2.98
N VAL A 236 -2.16 -0.93 -2.54
CA VAL A 236 -2.31 -0.54 -1.12
C VAL A 236 -3.73 -0.81 -0.64
N PHE A 237 -4.75 -0.48 -1.45
CA PHE A 237 -6.15 -0.77 -1.12
C PHE A 237 -6.41 -2.29 -1.05
N LEU A 238 -5.76 -3.08 -1.92
CA LEU A 238 -5.84 -4.54 -1.87
C LEU A 238 -5.21 -5.10 -0.59
N VAL A 239 -4.06 -4.57 -0.18
CA VAL A 239 -3.42 -4.96 1.09
C VAL A 239 -4.29 -4.61 2.29
N GLN A 240 -4.91 -3.43 2.31
CA GLN A 240 -5.84 -3.02 3.37
C GLN A 240 -7.05 -3.94 3.44
N ALA A 241 -7.71 -4.19 2.31
CA ALA A 241 -8.85 -5.09 2.23
C ALA A 241 -8.47 -6.53 2.64
N GLY A 242 -7.34 -7.03 2.15
CA GLY A 242 -6.80 -8.34 2.52
C GLY A 242 -6.51 -8.46 4.01
N THR A 243 -5.96 -7.42 4.64
CA THR A 243 -5.70 -7.38 6.09
C THR A 243 -7.01 -7.47 6.90
N VAL A 244 -8.06 -6.72 6.49
CA VAL A 244 -9.36 -6.78 7.15
C VAL A 244 -10.00 -8.16 6.98
N ILE A 245 -9.96 -8.74 5.78
CA ILE A 245 -10.50 -10.07 5.50
C ILE A 245 -9.76 -11.13 6.34
N ALA A 246 -8.42 -11.12 6.33
CA ALA A 246 -7.60 -12.04 7.11
C ALA A 246 -7.87 -11.90 8.62
N GLY A 247 -7.90 -10.68 9.14
CA GLY A 247 -8.21 -10.40 10.55
C GLY A 247 -9.61 -10.87 10.93
N THR A 248 -10.58 -10.68 10.05
CA THR A 248 -11.98 -11.15 10.25
C THR A 248 -12.05 -12.67 10.25
N MET A 249 -11.37 -13.36 9.32
CA MET A 249 -11.31 -14.83 9.26
C MET A 249 -10.63 -15.41 10.50
N ILE A 250 -9.49 -14.88 10.90
CA ILE A 250 -8.79 -15.32 12.11
C ILE A 250 -9.74 -15.23 13.32
N ASN A 251 -10.40 -14.08 13.50
CA ASN A 251 -11.34 -13.90 14.59
C ASN A 251 -12.52 -14.88 14.52
N TYR A 252 -13.08 -15.13 13.33
CA TYR A 252 -14.16 -16.09 13.13
C TYR A 252 -13.75 -17.52 13.51
N PHE A 253 -12.62 -18.01 12.99
CA PHE A 253 -12.15 -19.37 13.26
C PHE A 253 -11.85 -19.62 14.74
N ILE A 254 -11.26 -18.63 15.40
CA ILE A 254 -10.90 -18.80 16.80
C ILE A 254 -12.15 -18.70 17.70
N LEU A 255 -13.11 -17.82 17.41
CA LEU A 255 -14.40 -17.81 18.13
C LEU A 255 -15.15 -19.16 17.98
N HIS A 256 -15.15 -19.74 16.79
CA HIS A 256 -15.79 -21.02 16.55
C HIS A 256 -15.10 -22.19 17.28
N SER A 257 -13.77 -22.16 17.39
CA SER A 257 -13.01 -23.15 18.17
C SER A 257 -13.31 -23.05 19.66
N PHE A 258 -13.49 -21.84 20.17
CA PHE A 258 -13.83 -21.59 21.56
C PHE A 258 -15.25 -22.04 21.91
N GLU A 259 -16.22 -21.83 21.02
CA GLU A 259 -17.60 -22.35 21.17
C GLU A 259 -17.61 -23.88 21.31
N ARG A 260 -16.81 -24.60 20.53
CA ARG A 260 -16.67 -26.06 20.64
C ARG A 260 -16.12 -26.49 22.00
N GLN A 261 -15.12 -25.79 22.54
CA GLN A 261 -14.52 -26.12 23.84
C GLN A 261 -15.51 -25.93 24.99
N ILE A 262 -16.32 -24.85 24.97
CA ILE A 262 -17.35 -24.62 25.99
C ILE A 262 -18.45 -25.67 25.91
N ALA A 263 -18.92 -26.01 24.71
CA ALA A 263 -19.94 -27.04 24.50
C ALA A 263 -19.47 -28.42 24.97
N PHE A 264 -18.17 -28.73 24.88
CA PHE A 264 -17.58 -29.97 25.40
C PHE A 264 -17.46 -29.97 26.92
N GLN A 265 -17.26 -28.82 27.57
CA GLN A 265 -17.20 -28.70 29.03
C GLN A 265 -18.58 -28.73 29.69
N GLU A 266 -19.62 -28.22 29.03
CA GLU A 266 -21.01 -28.25 29.54
C GLU A 266 -21.72 -29.59 29.39
N ASN A 267 -21.29 -30.43 28.45
CA ASN A 267 -21.70 -31.82 28.29
C ASN A 267 -20.44 -32.72 28.42
N PRO A 268 -19.94 -32.96 29.62
CA PRO A 268 -19.05 -34.09 29.79
C PRO A 268 -19.86 -35.32 29.39
N VAL A 269 -19.46 -35.97 28.30
CA VAL A 269 -19.97 -37.31 27.97
C VAL A 269 -19.74 -38.11 29.26
N GLU A 270 -20.82 -38.42 29.97
CA GLU A 270 -20.75 -39.44 31.04
C GLU A 270 -20.18 -40.68 30.36
N VAL A 271 -18.89 -40.85 30.57
CA VAL A 271 -18.22 -42.09 30.23
C VAL A 271 -18.83 -43.07 31.20
N ILE A 272 -19.92 -43.76 30.76
CA ILE A 272 -20.45 -44.89 31.45
C ILE A 272 -19.30 -45.86 31.54
N THR A 273 -18.62 -45.85 32.67
CA THR A 273 -17.59 -46.84 32.98
C THR A 273 -18.29 -48.20 33.02
N PRO A 274 -17.72 -49.25 32.43
CA PRO A 274 -18.32 -50.61 32.42
C PRO A 274 -18.60 -51.18 33.81
N GLU A 275 -18.20 -50.49 34.88
CA GLU A 275 -18.50 -50.84 36.27
C GLU A 275 -19.92 -50.48 36.72
N ASP A 276 -20.51 -49.38 36.13
CA ASP A 276 -21.90 -48.95 36.51
C ASP A 276 -22.97 -49.87 35.94
N SER A 277 -22.64 -50.66 34.88
CA SER A 277 -23.61 -51.61 34.30
C SER A 277 -23.73 -52.91 35.14
N LYS A 278 -22.80 -53.18 36.08
CA LYS A 278 -22.88 -54.38 36.94
C LYS A 278 -23.71 -54.16 38.22
N ASN A 279 -23.94 -52.94 38.63
CA ASN A 279 -24.73 -52.63 39.83
C ASN A 279 -26.24 -52.56 39.55
N SER A 280 -26.67 -52.40 38.31
CA SER A 280 -28.12 -52.36 37.97
C SER A 280 -28.73 -53.73 37.75
N GLU A 281 -27.94 -54.83 37.69
CA GLU A 281 -28.47 -56.21 37.54
C GLU A 281 -28.73 -56.94 38.89
N ASN A 282 -28.39 -56.36 40.05
CA ASN A 282 -28.54 -56.98 41.35
C ASN A 282 -29.70 -56.37 42.24
N GLU A 283 -30.57 -55.57 41.71
CA GLU A 283 -31.79 -55.22 42.42
C GLU A 283 -32.84 -56.34 42.21
N GLU A 284 -32.81 -57.35 43.12
CA GLU A 284 -33.88 -58.35 43.26
C GLU A 284 -35.25 -57.63 43.54
N PRO A 285 -36.37 -58.12 42.98
CA PRO A 285 -37.66 -57.56 43.25
C PRO A 285 -38.05 -57.85 44.71
N GLU A 286 -38.18 -56.77 45.49
CA GLU A 286 -38.68 -56.81 46.87
C GLU A 286 -40.13 -57.33 46.84
N ASN A 287 -40.32 -58.52 47.47
CA ASN A 287 -41.60 -59.20 47.59
C ASN A 287 -42.52 -58.40 48.50
N ASP A 288 -43.58 -57.84 47.96
CA ASP A 288 -44.70 -57.29 48.73
C ASP A 288 -45.39 -58.39 49.58
N PRO A 289 -45.69 -58.20 50.87
CA PRO A 289 -46.45 -59.17 51.67
C PRO A 289 -47.93 -59.11 51.33
N PRO A 290 -48.67 -60.24 51.44
CA PRO A 290 -50.05 -60.30 51.06
C PRO A 290 -50.92 -59.54 52.12
N LEU A 291 -51.85 -58.75 51.62
CA LEU A 291 -52.89 -58.10 52.41
C LEU A 291 -53.90 -59.15 52.87
N THR A 292 -54.08 -59.32 54.19
CA THR A 292 -55.20 -59.89 54.86
C THR A 292 -56.10 -58.84 55.49
#